data_73cd12f0aae238b405831d92ff660149
#
_entry.id   73cd12f0aae238b405831d92ff660149
#
_cell.length_a   1.000
_cell.length_b   1.000
_cell.length_c   1.000
_cell.angle_alpha   90.00
_cell.angle_beta   90.00
_cell.angle_gamma   90.00
#
_symmetry.space_group_name_H-M   'P 1'
#
loop_
_entity.id
_entity.type
_entity.pdbx_description
1 polymer ?
#
loop_
_entity_poly.entity_id
_entity_poly.type
_entity_poly.pdbx_seq_one_letter_code
_entity_poly.pdbx_strand_id
1 'polypeptide(L)'
;MLIIGPVLVPYMIFKGLSYSEIMLLQSISAVSVVLFEVPTGSIADRVSRKFSLVISSLIMGIGLSMYIFMKGFAAFAIAEVLFGLGLTFSSGADSAILYESLSRIGRKGDYSNIEAVSMSQIFAGQAAGSVASGFLYSLSPYIPFWISVAMLFLSGIFSLMFVEPPERMK
;
A
#
# COMPACT_ATOMS: atom_id res chain seq x y z
N MET A 1 3.30 5.65 -0.90
CA MET A 1 4.26 4.55 -1.02
C MET A 1 5.14 4.45 0.19
N LEU A 2 5.50 3.24 0.65
CA LEU A 2 6.18 3.06 1.91
C LEU A 2 7.70 3.21 1.75
N ILE A 3 8.30 3.93 2.67
CA ILE A 3 9.76 4.14 2.73
C ILE A 3 10.49 2.97 3.41
N ILE A 4 9.75 1.95 3.89
CA ILE A 4 10.32 0.85 4.67
C ILE A 4 11.03 -0.23 3.84
N GLY A 5 10.83 -0.28 2.52
CA GLY A 5 11.34 -1.37 1.67
C GLY A 5 12.79 -1.77 1.96
N PRO A 6 13.75 -0.84 1.87
CA PRO A 6 15.17 -1.16 2.09
C PRO A 6 15.51 -1.58 3.53
N VAL A 7 14.73 -1.14 4.52
CA VAL A 7 15.00 -1.39 5.94
C VAL A 7 14.14 -2.49 6.55
N LEU A 8 13.22 -3.08 5.77
CA LEU A 8 12.31 -4.11 6.26
C LEU A 8 13.06 -5.35 6.75
N VAL A 9 13.96 -5.89 5.94
CA VAL A 9 14.76 -7.08 6.31
C VAL A 9 15.65 -6.80 7.51
N PRO A 10 16.49 -5.73 7.54
CA PRO A 10 17.24 -5.36 8.73
C PRO A 10 16.36 -5.21 9.98
N TYR A 11 15.17 -4.63 9.84
CA TYR A 11 14.24 -4.47 10.94
C TYR A 11 13.71 -5.81 11.48
N MET A 12 13.34 -6.72 10.60
CA MET A 12 12.89 -8.05 11.00
C MET A 12 13.99 -8.83 11.74
N ILE A 13 15.23 -8.72 11.27
CA ILE A 13 16.40 -9.27 11.97
C ILE A 13 16.57 -8.63 13.35
N PHE A 14 16.46 -7.30 13.43
CA PHE A 14 16.51 -6.58 14.71
C PHE A 14 15.40 -7.05 15.67
N LYS A 15 14.22 -7.46 15.16
CA LYS A 15 13.13 -8.03 15.94
C LYS A 15 13.36 -9.51 16.32
N GLY A 16 14.46 -10.12 15.88
CA GLY A 16 14.89 -11.47 16.25
C GLY A 16 14.45 -12.58 15.31
N LEU A 17 14.01 -12.25 14.09
CA LEU A 17 13.66 -13.25 13.09
C LEU A 17 14.91 -13.75 12.35
N SER A 18 14.91 -15.02 12.01
CA SER A 18 15.89 -15.64 11.10
C SER A 18 15.60 -15.28 9.64
N TYR A 19 16.61 -15.41 8.78
CA TYR A 19 16.43 -15.19 7.34
C TYR A 19 15.37 -16.12 6.73
N SER A 20 15.30 -17.36 7.19
CA SER A 20 14.29 -18.33 6.72
C SER A 20 12.87 -17.89 7.05
N GLU A 21 12.65 -17.41 8.28
CA GLU A 21 11.35 -16.85 8.68
C GLU A 21 10.99 -15.59 7.87
N ILE A 22 11.96 -14.72 7.60
CA ILE A 22 11.74 -13.53 6.77
C ILE A 22 11.33 -13.93 5.35
N MET A 23 12.00 -14.91 4.73
CA MET A 23 11.63 -15.38 3.40
C MET A 23 10.24 -16.04 3.38
N LEU A 24 9.86 -16.76 4.43
CA LEU A 24 8.52 -17.29 4.58
C LEU A 24 7.47 -16.17 4.70
N LEU A 25 7.75 -15.11 5.47
CA LEU A 25 6.86 -13.95 5.58
C LEU A 25 6.65 -13.27 4.23
N GLN A 26 7.71 -13.06 3.44
CA GLN A 26 7.58 -12.50 2.10
C GLN A 26 6.76 -13.40 1.17
N SER A 27 6.90 -14.72 1.30
CA SER A 27 6.08 -15.68 0.56
C SER A 27 4.61 -15.62 0.99
N ILE A 28 4.32 -15.50 2.29
CA ILE A 28 2.97 -15.29 2.81
C ILE A 28 2.35 -14.01 2.24
N SER A 29 3.10 -12.92 2.20
CA SER A 29 2.65 -11.66 1.61
C SER A 29 2.28 -11.83 0.14
N ALA A 30 3.17 -12.44 -0.65
CA ALA A 30 2.95 -12.68 -2.08
C ALA A 30 1.72 -13.58 -2.34
N VAL A 31 1.57 -14.67 -1.60
CA VAL A 31 0.40 -15.56 -1.68
C VAL A 31 -0.88 -14.81 -1.30
N SER A 32 -0.82 -13.98 -0.26
CA SER A 32 -1.96 -13.17 0.17
C SER A 32 -2.44 -12.22 -0.93
N VAL A 33 -1.52 -11.55 -1.63
CA VAL A 33 -1.86 -10.70 -2.77
C VAL A 33 -2.61 -11.50 -3.83
N VAL A 34 -2.08 -12.65 -4.25
CA VAL A 34 -2.70 -13.50 -5.28
C VAL A 34 -4.08 -13.98 -4.86
N LEU A 35 -4.24 -14.41 -3.61
CA LEU A 35 -5.52 -14.91 -3.10
C LEU A 35 -6.60 -13.82 -2.99
N PHE A 36 -6.20 -12.61 -2.62
CA PHE A 36 -7.15 -11.53 -2.37
C PHE A 36 -7.42 -10.64 -3.58
N GLU A 37 -6.61 -10.70 -4.65
CA GLU A 37 -6.74 -9.82 -5.81
C GLU A 37 -8.12 -9.92 -6.48
N VAL A 38 -8.62 -11.12 -6.70
CA VAL A 38 -9.94 -11.34 -7.33
C VAL A 38 -11.10 -10.93 -6.42
N PRO A 39 -11.16 -11.36 -5.13
CA PRO A 39 -12.22 -10.93 -4.23
C PRO A 39 -12.27 -9.42 -4.02
N THR A 40 -11.12 -8.77 -3.80
CA THR A 40 -11.07 -7.33 -3.52
C THR A 40 -11.41 -6.49 -4.75
N GLY A 41 -10.98 -6.90 -5.95
CA GLY A 41 -11.38 -6.26 -7.21
C GLY A 41 -12.90 -6.29 -7.38
N SER A 42 -13.53 -7.43 -7.14
CA SER A 42 -15.00 -7.56 -7.20
C SER A 42 -15.72 -6.67 -6.16
N ILE A 43 -15.15 -6.48 -4.97
CA ILE A 43 -15.70 -5.58 -3.95
C ILE A 43 -15.54 -4.13 -4.39
N ALA A 44 -14.36 -3.75 -4.87
CA ALA A 44 -14.10 -2.39 -5.34
C ALA A 44 -15.06 -1.94 -6.43
N ASP A 45 -15.38 -2.84 -7.37
CA ASP A 45 -16.31 -2.58 -8.47
C ASP A 45 -17.77 -2.45 -8.02
N ARG A 46 -18.17 -3.13 -6.93
CA ARG A 46 -19.56 -3.16 -6.45
C ARG A 46 -19.88 -2.10 -5.40
N VAL A 47 -18.92 -1.77 -4.56
CA VAL A 47 -19.16 -0.88 -3.40
C VAL A 47 -18.78 0.55 -3.74
N SER A 48 -17.49 0.82 -3.92
CA SER A 48 -16.97 2.15 -4.19
C SER A 48 -15.44 2.08 -4.27
N ARG A 49 -14.87 2.69 -5.30
CA ARG A 49 -13.41 2.75 -5.44
C ARG A 49 -12.76 3.62 -4.37
N LYS A 50 -13.42 4.73 -4.04
CA LYS A 50 -13.02 5.59 -2.92
C LYS A 50 -12.97 4.81 -1.61
N PHE A 51 -14.01 4.03 -1.33
CA PHE A 51 -14.08 3.19 -0.14
C PHE A 51 -12.96 2.14 -0.10
N SER A 52 -12.64 1.55 -1.25
CA SER A 52 -11.52 0.61 -1.39
C SER A 52 -10.18 1.25 -1.04
N LEU A 53 -9.91 2.49 -1.46
CA LEU A 53 -8.69 3.21 -1.12
C LEU A 53 -8.59 3.53 0.38
N VAL A 54 -9.71 3.91 1.00
CA VAL A 54 -9.77 4.17 2.45
C VAL A 54 -9.51 2.88 3.23
N ILE A 55 -10.19 1.79 2.87
CA ILE A 55 -9.99 0.48 3.51
C ILE A 55 -8.55 -0.01 3.32
N SER A 56 -8.00 0.10 2.11
CA SER A 56 -6.61 -0.24 1.82
C SER A 56 -5.65 0.44 2.80
N SER A 57 -5.74 1.76 2.91
CA SER A 57 -4.84 2.54 3.77
C SER A 57 -5.00 2.20 5.26
N LEU A 58 -6.23 1.91 5.72
CA LEU A 58 -6.49 1.50 7.10
C LEU A 58 -5.92 0.11 7.39
N ILE A 59 -6.18 -0.88 6.53
CA ILE A 59 -5.70 -2.26 6.71
C ILE A 59 -4.17 -2.28 6.67
N MET A 60 -3.56 -1.61 5.70
CA MET A 60 -2.09 -1.51 5.61
C MET A 60 -1.51 -0.78 6.83
N GLY A 61 -2.16 0.28 7.31
CA GLY A 61 -1.74 1.02 8.49
C GLY A 61 -1.78 0.17 9.75
N ILE A 62 -2.83 -0.65 9.92
CA ILE A 62 -2.94 -1.62 11.01
C ILE A 62 -1.84 -2.68 10.90
N GLY A 63 -1.68 -3.31 9.73
CA GLY A 63 -0.64 -4.31 9.49
C GLY A 63 0.75 -3.76 9.80
N LEU A 64 1.05 -2.55 9.32
CA LEU A 64 2.34 -1.92 9.59
C LEU A 64 2.55 -1.53 11.06
N SER A 65 1.48 -1.15 11.77
CA SER A 65 1.53 -0.88 13.21
C SER A 65 1.88 -2.14 14.02
N MET A 66 1.47 -3.32 13.56
CA MET A 66 1.83 -4.59 14.21
C MET A 66 3.35 -4.82 14.21
N TYR A 67 4.09 -4.37 13.18
CA TYR A 67 5.56 -4.46 13.18
C TYR A 67 6.18 -3.65 14.33
N ILE A 68 5.57 -2.53 14.70
CA ILE A 68 6.08 -1.66 15.77
C ILE A 68 5.82 -2.31 17.14
N PHE A 69 4.58 -2.72 17.39
CA PHE A 69 4.11 -3.09 18.71
C PHE A 69 4.27 -4.58 19.04
N MET A 70 4.33 -5.44 18.01
CA MET A 70 4.34 -6.89 18.21
C MET A 70 5.72 -7.49 17.96
N LYS A 71 5.86 -8.77 18.31
CA LYS A 71 7.08 -9.57 18.11
C LYS A 71 6.70 -10.99 17.69
N GLY A 72 7.66 -11.66 17.04
CA GLY A 72 7.56 -13.07 16.68
C GLY A 72 6.90 -13.31 15.33
N PHE A 73 7.18 -14.47 14.76
CA PHE A 73 6.81 -14.87 13.41
C PHE A 73 5.29 -14.79 13.15
N ALA A 74 4.47 -15.32 14.06
CA ALA A 74 3.02 -15.40 13.87
C ALA A 74 2.37 -14.00 13.76
N ALA A 75 2.82 -13.04 14.58
CA ALA A 75 2.31 -11.67 14.52
C ALA A 75 2.69 -10.99 13.19
N PHE A 76 3.93 -11.20 12.73
CA PHE A 76 4.37 -10.64 11.46
C PHE A 76 3.73 -11.35 10.26
N ALA A 77 3.40 -12.65 10.37
CA ALA A 77 2.63 -13.32 9.33
C ALA A 77 1.23 -12.72 9.17
N ILE A 78 0.55 -12.40 10.26
CA ILE A 78 -0.74 -11.68 10.21
C ILE A 78 -0.55 -10.29 9.60
N ALA A 79 0.50 -9.56 9.98
CA ALA A 79 0.80 -8.25 9.43
C ALA A 79 1.03 -8.30 7.91
N GLU A 80 1.75 -9.31 7.40
CA GLU A 80 1.99 -9.52 5.96
C GLU A 80 0.70 -9.85 5.21
N VAL A 81 -0.19 -10.68 5.79
CA VAL A 81 -1.52 -10.96 5.22
C VAL A 81 -2.35 -9.69 5.13
N LEU A 82 -2.40 -8.89 6.20
CA LEU A 82 -3.11 -7.61 6.19
C LEU A 82 -2.50 -6.62 5.18
N PHE A 83 -1.19 -6.58 5.08
CA PHE A 83 -0.49 -5.75 4.12
C PHE A 83 -0.83 -6.15 2.68
N GLY A 84 -0.76 -7.45 2.36
CA GLY A 84 -1.15 -8.00 1.06
C GLY A 84 -2.62 -7.70 0.72
N LEU A 85 -3.53 -7.91 1.68
CA LEU A 85 -4.94 -7.60 1.52
C LEU A 85 -5.18 -6.09 1.25
N GLY A 86 -4.53 -5.21 2.00
CA GLY A 86 -4.63 -3.78 1.79
C GLY A 86 -4.09 -3.36 0.42
N LEU A 87 -2.99 -3.96 -0.03
CA LEU A 87 -2.40 -3.69 -1.35
C LEU A 87 -3.37 -4.04 -2.49
N THR A 88 -4.09 -5.17 -2.38
CA THR A 88 -5.06 -5.58 -3.41
C THR A 88 -6.28 -4.67 -3.48
N PHE A 89 -6.70 -4.07 -2.36
CA PHE A 89 -7.76 -3.05 -2.40
C PHE A 89 -7.36 -1.77 -3.13
N SER A 90 -6.07 -1.40 -3.14
CA SER A 90 -5.61 -0.18 -3.84
C SER A 90 -5.32 -0.41 -5.31
N SER A 91 -4.78 -1.58 -5.69
CA SER A 91 -4.19 -1.84 -7.00
C SER A 91 -5.14 -1.65 -8.19
N GLY A 92 -6.42 -2.00 -8.03
CA GLY A 92 -7.44 -1.83 -9.08
C GLY A 92 -8.16 -0.49 -9.03
N ALA A 93 -8.27 0.13 -7.84
CA ALA A 93 -9.05 1.33 -7.64
C ALA A 93 -8.38 2.58 -8.22
N ASP A 94 -7.07 2.72 -8.07
CA ASP A 94 -6.31 3.90 -8.51
C ASP A 94 -6.41 4.14 -10.02
N SER A 95 -6.02 3.17 -10.82
CA SER A 95 -6.02 3.26 -12.29
C SER A 95 -7.44 3.39 -12.85
N ALA A 96 -8.39 2.75 -12.20
CA ALA A 96 -9.79 2.81 -12.60
C ALA A 96 -10.42 4.20 -12.36
N ILE A 97 -10.15 4.85 -11.21
CA ILE A 97 -10.62 6.20 -10.93
C ILE A 97 -10.05 7.19 -11.95
N LEU A 98 -8.74 7.09 -12.23
CA LEU A 98 -8.08 7.94 -13.22
C LEU A 98 -8.71 7.78 -14.60
N TYR A 99 -8.87 6.53 -15.08
CA TYR A 99 -9.43 6.24 -16.39
C TYR A 99 -10.86 6.76 -16.54
N GLU A 100 -11.71 6.54 -15.54
CA GLU A 100 -13.09 7.02 -15.58
C GLU A 100 -13.18 8.55 -15.53
N SER A 101 -12.38 9.18 -14.68
CA SER A 101 -12.34 10.64 -14.59
C SER A 101 -11.97 11.27 -15.92
N LEU A 102 -10.92 10.77 -16.56
CA LEU A 102 -10.49 11.24 -17.89
C LEU A 102 -11.52 10.93 -18.99
N SER A 103 -12.16 9.77 -18.91
CA SER A 103 -13.22 9.39 -19.83
C SER A 103 -14.40 10.36 -19.83
N ARG A 104 -14.76 10.86 -18.65
CA ARG A 104 -15.92 11.78 -18.48
C ARG A 104 -15.67 13.17 -19.04
N ILE A 105 -14.45 13.67 -18.93
CA ILE A 105 -14.05 14.96 -19.49
C ILE A 105 -13.60 14.88 -20.97
N GLY A 106 -13.81 13.71 -21.62
CA GLY A 106 -13.45 13.51 -23.03
C GLY A 106 -11.94 13.34 -23.29
N ARG A 107 -11.12 13.15 -22.25
CA ARG A 107 -9.67 13.09 -22.33
C ARG A 107 -9.10 11.67 -22.17
N LYS A 108 -9.79 10.66 -22.65
CA LYS A 108 -9.32 9.25 -22.60
C LYS A 108 -7.94 9.04 -23.22
N GLY A 109 -7.61 9.79 -24.28
CA GLY A 109 -6.32 9.71 -24.96
C GLY A 109 -5.14 10.13 -24.10
N ASP A 110 -5.38 10.90 -23.04
CA ASP A 110 -4.33 11.37 -22.14
C ASP A 110 -4.01 10.36 -21.01
N TYR A 111 -4.81 9.30 -20.87
CA TYR A 111 -4.68 8.32 -19.79
C TYR A 111 -3.25 7.76 -19.69
N SER A 112 -2.70 7.26 -20.80
CA SER A 112 -1.37 6.64 -20.82
C SER A 112 -0.28 7.62 -20.38
N ASN A 113 -0.36 8.88 -20.81
CA ASN A 113 0.63 9.90 -20.43
C ASN A 113 0.53 10.28 -18.96
N ILE A 114 -0.69 10.46 -18.44
CA ILE A 114 -0.91 10.82 -17.03
C ILE A 114 -0.51 9.67 -16.13
N GLU A 115 -0.87 8.43 -16.49
CA GLU A 115 -0.47 7.23 -15.76
C GLU A 115 1.06 7.08 -15.72
N ALA A 116 1.73 7.28 -16.87
CA ALA A 116 3.19 7.21 -16.93
C ALA A 116 3.87 8.28 -16.06
N VAL A 117 3.35 9.51 -16.05
CA VAL A 117 3.86 10.58 -15.18
C VAL A 117 3.63 10.23 -13.71
N SER A 118 2.44 9.73 -13.36
CA SER A 118 2.13 9.30 -11.99
C SER A 118 3.07 8.20 -11.52
N MET A 119 3.31 7.18 -12.36
CA MET A 119 4.25 6.09 -12.05
C MET A 119 5.68 6.61 -11.89
N SER A 120 6.10 7.54 -12.75
CA SER A 120 7.43 8.16 -12.63
C SER A 120 7.60 8.91 -11.30
N GLN A 121 6.59 9.65 -10.87
CA GLN A 121 6.59 10.34 -9.58
C GLN A 121 6.61 9.36 -8.40
N ILE A 122 5.86 8.26 -8.50
CA ILE A 122 5.88 7.19 -7.49
C ILE A 122 7.28 6.60 -7.37
N PHE A 123 7.94 6.25 -8.47
CA PHE A 123 9.29 5.71 -8.45
C PHE A 123 10.34 6.71 -7.96
N ALA A 124 10.23 7.98 -8.36
CA ALA A 124 11.11 9.03 -7.85
C ALA A 124 10.94 9.22 -6.34
N GLY A 125 9.71 9.27 -5.86
CA GLY A 125 9.40 9.35 -4.42
C GLY A 125 9.90 8.12 -3.66
N GLN A 126 9.80 6.93 -4.26
CA GLN A 126 10.33 5.69 -3.66
C GLN A 126 11.86 5.72 -3.58
N ALA A 127 12.54 6.16 -4.62
CA ALA A 127 14.00 6.27 -4.63
C ALA A 127 14.47 7.24 -3.53
N ALA A 128 13.90 8.45 -3.47
CA ALA A 128 14.20 9.42 -2.44
C ALA A 128 13.89 8.90 -1.02
N GLY A 129 12.72 8.27 -0.86
CA GLY A 129 12.30 7.65 0.40
C GLY A 129 13.22 6.50 0.83
N SER A 130 13.72 5.72 -0.11
CA SER A 130 14.67 4.63 0.17
C SER A 130 15.99 5.13 0.72
N VAL A 131 16.52 6.21 0.15
CA VAL A 131 17.74 6.85 0.68
C VAL A 131 17.48 7.44 2.08
N ALA A 132 16.38 8.15 2.24
CA ALA A 132 16.00 8.72 3.53
C ALA A 132 15.78 7.65 4.61
N SER A 133 15.19 6.50 4.24
CA SER A 133 14.89 5.44 5.19
C SER A 133 16.14 4.82 5.82
N GLY A 134 17.21 4.66 5.06
CA GLY A 134 18.49 4.18 5.58
C GLY A 134 19.06 5.12 6.66
N PHE A 135 19.02 6.43 6.40
CA PHE A 135 19.44 7.44 7.38
C PHE A 135 18.53 7.44 8.62
N LEU A 136 17.22 7.42 8.42
CA LEU A 136 16.24 7.38 9.53
C LEU A 136 16.38 6.12 10.38
N TYR A 137 16.65 4.99 9.75
CA TYR A 137 16.89 3.72 10.44
C TYR A 137 18.15 3.77 11.32
N SER A 138 19.20 4.48 10.90
CA SER A 138 20.41 4.64 11.71
C SER A 138 20.18 5.47 12.97
N LEU A 139 19.18 6.35 12.98
CA LEU A 139 18.78 7.10 14.18
C LEU A 139 17.92 6.23 15.12
N SER A 140 16.96 5.51 14.57
CA SER A 140 16.17 4.49 15.28
C SER A 140 15.49 3.53 14.29
N PRO A 141 15.56 2.22 14.54
CA PRO A 141 14.89 1.23 13.70
C PRO A 141 13.36 1.44 13.55
N TYR A 142 12.73 2.14 14.48
CA TYR A 142 11.28 2.37 14.50
C TYR A 142 10.85 3.59 13.68
N ILE A 143 11.72 4.58 13.46
CA ILE A 143 11.36 5.86 12.80
C ILE A 143 10.77 5.64 11.40
N PRO A 144 11.36 4.83 10.49
CA PRO A 144 10.80 4.61 9.16
C PRO A 144 9.39 4.01 9.21
N PHE A 145 9.13 3.15 10.19
CA PHE A 145 7.81 2.52 10.37
C PHE A 145 6.77 3.52 10.86
N TRP A 146 7.10 4.35 11.85
CA TRP A 146 6.21 5.40 12.33
C TRP A 146 5.82 6.39 11.25
N ILE A 147 6.80 6.84 10.46
CA ILE A 147 6.55 7.74 9.32
C ILE A 147 5.64 7.05 8.29
N SER A 148 5.90 5.78 7.97
CA SER A 148 5.08 5.04 7.01
C SER A 148 3.65 4.83 7.50
N VAL A 149 3.44 4.53 8.78
CA VAL A 149 2.10 4.44 9.39
C VAL A 149 1.38 5.79 9.30
N ALA A 150 2.05 6.88 9.66
CA ALA A 150 1.47 8.22 9.56
C ALA A 150 1.08 8.56 8.12
N MET A 151 1.93 8.25 7.14
CA MET A 151 1.63 8.46 5.72
C MET A 151 0.45 7.63 5.22
N LEU A 152 0.28 6.39 5.70
CA LEU A 152 -0.86 5.55 5.34
C LEU A 152 -2.17 6.14 5.89
N PHE A 153 -2.20 6.58 7.14
CA PHE A 153 -3.40 7.23 7.69
C PHE A 153 -3.70 8.56 6.99
N LEU A 154 -2.69 9.37 6.68
CA LEU A 154 -2.87 10.57 5.87
C LEU A 154 -3.42 10.24 4.48
N SER A 155 -2.90 9.21 3.82
CA SER A 155 -3.42 8.73 2.53
C SER A 155 -4.90 8.36 2.64
N GLY A 156 -5.31 7.67 3.71
CA GLY A 156 -6.72 7.35 3.97
C GLY A 156 -7.59 8.61 4.11
N ILE A 157 -7.10 9.63 4.82
CA ILE A 157 -7.80 10.91 4.97
C ILE A 157 -7.92 11.61 3.60
N PHE A 158 -6.85 11.67 2.81
CA PHE A 158 -6.91 12.23 1.46
C PHE A 158 -7.86 11.45 0.55
N SER A 159 -7.90 10.12 0.67
CA SER A 159 -8.84 9.29 -0.09
C SER A 159 -10.30 9.63 0.21
N LEU A 160 -10.63 10.10 1.43
CA LEU A 160 -11.97 10.58 1.78
C LEU A 160 -12.34 11.87 1.03
N MET A 161 -11.37 12.65 0.55
CA MET A 161 -11.63 13.88 -0.21
C MET A 161 -11.89 13.61 -1.70
N PHE A 162 -11.63 12.41 -2.20
CA PHE A 162 -11.96 12.08 -3.59
C PHE A 162 -13.47 12.13 -3.82
N VAL A 163 -13.85 12.78 -4.92
CA VAL A 163 -15.22 12.78 -5.42
C VAL A 163 -15.34 11.65 -6.44
N GLU A 164 -16.08 10.61 -6.09
CA GLU A 164 -16.37 9.56 -7.05
C GLU A 164 -17.25 10.08 -8.17
N PRO A 165 -16.91 9.77 -9.41
CA PRO A 165 -17.80 10.04 -10.51
C PRO A 165 -19.10 9.22 -10.29
N PRO A 166 -20.31 9.80 -10.44
CA PRO A 166 -21.56 9.07 -10.28
C PRO A 166 -21.60 7.85 -11.23
N GLU A 167 -22.09 6.70 -10.74
CA GLU A 167 -22.17 5.47 -11.53
C GLU A 167 -22.89 5.73 -12.87
N ARG A 168 -22.42 5.10 -13.93
CA ARG A 168 -23.20 5.03 -15.17
C ARG A 168 -24.44 4.20 -14.85
N MET A 169 -25.62 4.81 -14.85
CA MET A 169 -26.85 4.06 -14.96
C MET A 169 -26.73 3.14 -16.18
N LYS A 170 -26.76 1.83 -15.93
CA LYS A 170 -26.82 0.79 -16.96
C LYS A 170 -28.14 0.84 -17.68
#